data_84f5c74c5068b5cfad978bfdc88f8d19
#
_entry.id   84f5c74c5068b5cfad978bfdc88f8d19
#
_cell.length_a   1.000
_cell.length_b   1.000
_cell.length_c   1.000
_cell.angle_alpha   90.00
_cell.angle_beta   90.00
_cell.angle_gamma   90.00
#
_symmetry.space_group_name_H-M   'P 1'
#
loop_
_entity.id
_entity.type
_entity.pdbx_description
1 polymer ?
#
loop_
_entity_poly.entity_id
_entity_poly.type
_entity_poly.pdbx_seq_one_letter_code
_entity_poly.pdbx_strand_id
1 'polypeptide(L)' 'MSALTELAIRKFPHPTSGSVKHFDPSLPGFGIRCSAKGKSFFIMYGEKRRLKTLGKWPELPLKEARQAAK' A
#
# COMPACT_ATOMS: atom_id res chain seq x y z
N MET A 1 -1.03 6.56 -16.45
CA MET A 1 -1.44 5.73 -15.30
C MET A 1 -1.71 6.61 -14.11
N SER A 2 -2.72 6.27 -13.35
CA SER A 2 -3.10 7.06 -12.20
C SER A 2 -2.41 6.55 -10.93
N ALA A 3 -2.04 7.49 -10.05
CA ALA A 3 -1.50 7.16 -8.75
C ALA A 3 -2.58 6.53 -7.86
N LEU A 4 -2.17 5.93 -6.75
CA LEU A 4 -3.13 5.44 -5.77
C LEU A 4 -3.92 6.61 -5.19
N THR A 5 -5.21 6.39 -4.96
CA THR A 5 -6.08 7.37 -4.34
C THR A 5 -6.89 6.70 -3.24
N GLU A 6 -7.42 7.49 -2.31
CA GLU A 6 -8.26 6.95 -1.25
C GLU A 6 -9.47 6.22 -1.82
N LEU A 7 -10.06 6.76 -2.88
CA LEU A 7 -11.21 6.13 -3.52
C LEU A 7 -10.85 4.78 -4.13
N ALA A 8 -9.69 4.69 -4.78
CA ALA A 8 -9.23 3.44 -5.36
C ALA A 8 -8.98 2.39 -4.27
N ILE A 9 -8.39 2.81 -3.15
CA ILE A 9 -8.12 1.90 -2.04
C ILE A 9 -9.41 1.32 -1.48
N ARG A 10 -10.44 2.14 -1.35
CA ARG A 10 -11.75 1.68 -0.88
C ARG A 10 -12.33 0.61 -1.77
N LYS A 11 -12.09 0.72 -3.09
CA LYS A 11 -12.66 -0.20 -4.07
C LYS A 11 -11.87 -1.48 -4.24
N PHE A 12 -10.64 -1.56 -3.72
CA PHE A 12 -9.87 -2.79 -3.84
C PHE A 12 -10.55 -3.92 -3.08
N PRO A 13 -10.76 -5.06 -3.74
CA PRO A 13 -11.40 -6.20 -3.08
C PRO A 13 -10.48 -6.83 -2.05
N HIS A 14 -11.09 -7.45 -1.03
CA HIS A 14 -10.35 -8.24 -0.06
C HIS A 14 -10.26 -9.68 -0.58
N PRO A 15 -9.06 -10.23 -0.78
CA PRO A 15 -8.94 -11.62 -1.21
C PRO A 15 -9.41 -12.56 -0.10
N THR A 16 -9.93 -13.71 -0.50
CA THR A 16 -10.40 -14.70 0.46
C THR A 16 -9.25 -15.40 1.16
N SER A 17 -8.09 -15.45 0.53
CA SER A 17 -6.88 -16.01 1.11
C SER A 17 -5.67 -15.31 0.55
N GLY A 18 -4.57 -15.30 1.32
CA GLY A 18 -3.36 -14.64 0.89
C GLY A 18 -3.47 -13.13 0.88
N SER A 19 -2.65 -12.49 0.06
CA SER A 19 -2.64 -11.05 -0.06
C SER A 19 -2.32 -10.63 -1.48
N VAL A 20 -2.83 -9.44 -1.86
CA VAL A 20 -2.57 -8.85 -3.18
C VAL A 20 -1.91 -7.49 -2.97
N LYS A 21 -0.84 -7.23 -3.68
CA LYS A 21 -0.11 -5.96 -3.61
C LYS A 21 -0.47 -5.07 -4.78
N HIS A 22 -0.72 -3.80 -4.48
CA HIS A 22 -0.97 -2.78 -5.49
C HIS A 22 0.05 -1.68 -5.32
N PHE A 23 0.92 -1.49 -6.32
CA PHE A 23 1.97 -0.49 -6.27
C PHE A 23 1.48 0.85 -6.77
N ASP A 24 2.02 1.92 -6.19
CA ASP A 24 1.74 3.29 -6.62
C ASP A 24 2.75 3.69 -7.70
N PRO A 25 2.30 3.95 -8.93
CA PRO A 25 3.23 4.31 -9.99
C PRO A 25 3.93 5.66 -9.79
N SER A 26 3.38 6.53 -8.94
CA SER A 26 3.97 7.84 -8.69
C SER A 26 5.10 7.81 -7.65
N LEU A 27 5.20 6.72 -6.90
CA LEU A 27 6.22 6.60 -5.85
C LEU A 27 6.80 5.18 -5.88
N PRO A 28 7.99 4.99 -6.49
CA PRO A 28 8.57 3.66 -6.63
C PRO A 28 8.74 2.92 -5.30
N GLY A 29 8.35 1.66 -5.29
CA GLY A 29 8.45 0.82 -4.11
C GLY A 29 7.31 0.97 -3.11
N PHE A 30 6.51 2.01 -3.23
CA PHE A 30 5.39 2.25 -2.33
C PHE A 30 4.13 1.59 -2.87
N GLY A 31 3.32 1.05 -1.96
CA GLY A 31 2.07 0.45 -2.36
C GLY A 31 1.21 0.08 -1.17
N ILE A 32 0.13 -0.63 -1.47
CA ILE A 32 -0.79 -1.11 -0.45
C ILE A 32 -0.99 -2.61 -0.64
N ARG A 33 -1.01 -3.35 0.47
CA ARG A 33 -1.27 -4.79 0.46
C ARG A 33 -2.66 -5.04 1.00
N CYS A 34 -3.49 -5.69 0.19
CA CYS A 34 -4.83 -6.07 0.58
C CYS A 34 -4.85 -7.53 1.00
N SER A 35 -5.45 -7.81 2.16
CA SER A 35 -5.61 -9.18 2.65
C SER A 35 -7.02 -9.34 3.20
N ALA A 36 -7.38 -10.57 3.59
CA ALA A 36 -8.67 -10.84 4.17
C ALA A 36 -8.91 -10.05 5.46
N LYS A 37 -7.84 -9.69 6.16
CA LYS A 37 -7.92 -8.95 7.41
C LYS A 37 -7.94 -7.43 7.24
N GLY A 38 -7.66 -6.93 6.04
CA GLY A 38 -7.65 -5.50 5.80
C GLY A 38 -6.56 -5.08 4.84
N LYS A 39 -6.26 -3.80 4.84
CA LYS A 39 -5.28 -3.20 3.94
C LYS A 39 -4.18 -2.53 4.74
N SER A 40 -2.94 -2.65 4.26
CA SER A 40 -1.77 -2.06 4.92
C SER A 40 -0.87 -1.42 3.88
N PHE A 41 -0.32 -0.25 4.21
CA PHE A 41 0.66 0.39 3.35
C PHE A 41 2.05 -0.20 3.60
N PHE A 42 2.83 -0.29 2.52
CA PHE A 42 4.19 -0.77 2.63
C PHE A 42 5.12 -0.02 1.70
N ILE A 43 6.42 -0.14 1.94
CA ILE A 43 7.45 0.39 1.07
C ILE A 43 8.52 -0.67 0.89
N MET A 44 8.97 -0.85 -0.35
CA MET A 44 10.12 -1.68 -0.65
C MET A 44 11.31 -0.78 -0.88
N TYR A 45 12.44 -1.08 -0.25
CA TYR A 45 13.63 -0.25 -0.34
C TYR A 45 14.90 -1.08 -0.41
N GLY A 46 15.97 -0.47 -0.89
CA GLY A 46 17.26 -1.10 -0.99
C GLY A 46 17.38 -2.06 -2.16
N GLU A 47 18.60 -2.52 -2.42
CA GLU A 47 18.88 -3.44 -3.51
C GLU A 47 18.23 -4.81 -3.30
N LYS A 48 18.10 -5.21 -2.06
CA LYS A 48 17.51 -6.49 -1.70
C LYS A 48 15.98 -6.44 -1.60
N ARG A 49 15.39 -5.31 -1.96
CA ARG A 49 13.94 -5.10 -1.95
C ARG A 49 13.29 -5.50 -0.62
N ARG A 50 13.79 -4.95 0.45
CA ARG A 50 13.22 -5.18 1.76
C ARG A 50 11.87 -4.48 1.87
N LEU A 51 10.91 -5.16 2.46
CA LEU A 51 9.56 -4.63 2.64
C LEU A 51 9.39 -4.13 4.07
N LYS A 52 8.92 -2.89 4.20
CA LYS A 52 8.60 -2.32 5.50
C LYS A 52 7.12 -1.92 5.51
N THR A 53 6.37 -2.41 6.47
CA THR A 53 4.97 -2.02 6.65
C THR A 53 4.91 -0.66 7.33
N LEU A 54 4.21 0.28 6.73
CA LEU A 54 4.09 1.64 7.26
C LEU A 54 2.94 1.76 8.25
N GLY A 55 1.83 1.11 7.97
CA GLY A 55 0.67 1.14 8.83
C GLY A 55 -0.56 0.61 8.11
N LYS A 56 -1.66 0.49 8.85
CA LYS A 56 -2.91 -0.05 8.31
C LYS A 56 -3.82 1.09 7.83
N TRP A 57 -4.47 0.87 6.70
CA TRP A 57 -5.51 1.76 6.21
C TRP A 57 -6.83 1.34 6.88
N PRO A 58 -7.72 2.24 7.26
CA PRO A 58 -7.65 3.70 7.11
C PRO A 58 -6.99 4.44 8.28
N GLU A 59 -6.50 3.74 9.31
CA GLU A 59 -5.85 4.38 10.45
C GLU A 59 -4.70 5.27 10.01
N LEU A 60 -3.92 4.79 9.03
CA LEU A 60 -2.89 5.60 8.38
C LEU A 60 -3.42 6.02 7.01
N PRO A 61 -3.76 7.31 6.82
CA PRO A 61 -4.25 7.78 5.53
C PRO A 61 -3.18 7.73 4.44
N LEU A 62 -3.62 7.65 3.19
CA LEU A 62 -2.72 7.59 2.04
C LEU A 62 -1.70 8.74 2.04
N LYS A 63 -2.16 9.94 2.34
CA LYS A 63 -1.28 11.12 2.38
C LYS A 63 -0.13 10.92 3.35
N GLU A 64 -0.44 10.48 4.56
CA GLU A 64 0.59 10.25 5.58
C GLU A 64 1.48 9.07 5.22
N ALA A 65 0.92 8.03 4.63
CA ALA A 65 1.70 6.89 4.20
C ALA A 65 2.73 7.29 3.15
N ARG A 66 2.36 8.14 2.20
CA ARG A 66 3.29 8.63 1.20
C ARG A 66 4.43 9.44 1.83
N GLN A 67 4.11 10.27 2.81
CA GLN A 67 5.13 11.04 3.51
C GLN A 67 6.08 10.14 4.29
N ALA A 68 5.56 9.10 4.92
CA ALA A 68 6.38 8.15 5.65
C ALA A 68 7.29 7.35 4.71
N ALA A 69 6.87 7.14 3.46
CA ALA A 69 7.62 6.37 2.48
C ALA A 69 8.76 7.17 1.83
N LYS A 70 8.72 8.48 1.94
CA LYS A 70 9.78 9.34 1.35
C LYS A 70 11.06 9.39 2.22
#